data_9032e812d52bd42f08c6fbe825fc3de5
#
_entry.id   9032e812d52bd42f08c6fbe825fc3de5
#
_cell.length_a   1.000
_cell.length_b   1.000
_cell.length_c   1.000
_cell.angle_alpha   90.00
_cell.angle_beta   90.00
_cell.angle_gamma   90.00
#
_symmetry.space_group_name_H-M   'P 1'
#
loop_
_entity.id
_entity.type
_entity.pdbx_description
1 polymer ?
#
loop_
_entity_poly.entity_id
_entity_poly.type
_entity_poly.pdbx_seq_one_letter_code
_entity_poly.pdbx_strand_id
1 'polypeptide(L)'
;VTDDPAAVPAAEREYSAHTPDEMVWVRVLGSGRVLGVQLEPPVMRRPGSEIAAAIQACADVAYLEGQVALRAEFEQRGAPADGISWMPTAADLERARARLRSLR
;
A
#
# COMPACT_ATOMS: atom_id res chain seq x y z
N VAL A 1 23.04 17.84 2.43
CA VAL A 1 22.09 16.97 1.72
C VAL A 1 22.33 15.53 2.15
N THR A 2 21.31 14.87 2.54
CA THR A 2 21.39 13.47 2.96
C THR A 2 20.56 12.61 2.02
N ASP A 3 21.12 11.44 1.66
CA ASP A 3 20.42 10.46 0.83
C ASP A 3 19.71 9.40 1.69
N ASP A 4 19.54 9.69 2.97
CA ASP A 4 18.85 8.78 3.88
C ASP A 4 17.37 8.66 3.47
N PRO A 5 16.90 7.45 3.08
CA PRO A 5 15.49 7.27 2.71
C PRO A 5 14.51 7.67 3.83
N ALA A 6 14.95 7.59 5.09
CA ALA A 6 14.11 7.97 6.22
C ALA A 6 13.85 9.48 6.27
N ALA A 7 14.66 10.29 5.56
CA ALA A 7 14.45 11.73 5.48
C ALA A 7 13.35 12.12 4.51
N VAL A 8 12.92 11.20 3.64
CA VAL A 8 11.85 11.46 2.67
C VAL A 8 10.50 11.36 3.38
N PRO A 9 9.66 12.41 3.29
CA PRO A 9 8.32 12.34 3.89
C PRO A 9 7.51 11.15 3.39
N ALA A 10 6.69 10.57 4.26
CA ALA A 10 5.90 9.40 3.91
C ALA A 10 5.06 9.60 2.65
N ALA A 11 4.49 10.82 2.48
CA ALA A 11 3.66 11.12 1.30
C ALA A 11 4.43 11.05 -0.02
N GLU A 12 5.75 11.21 0.02
CA GLU A 12 6.60 11.20 -1.17
C GLU A 12 7.33 9.88 -1.39
N ARG A 13 7.20 8.94 -0.46
CA ARG A 13 7.81 7.61 -0.59
C ARG A 13 6.93 6.72 -1.43
N GLU A 14 7.56 5.74 -2.08
CA GLU A 14 6.85 4.72 -2.83
C GLU A 14 6.61 3.50 -1.95
N TYR A 15 5.42 2.91 -2.14
CA TYR A 15 5.03 1.67 -1.48
C TYR A 15 4.53 0.72 -2.53
N SER A 16 4.83 -0.55 -2.37
CA SER A 16 4.41 -1.56 -3.35
C SER A 16 3.91 -2.82 -2.66
N ALA A 17 3.07 -3.56 -3.37
CA ALA A 17 2.61 -4.85 -2.93
C ALA A 17 2.42 -5.76 -4.14
N HIS A 18 2.48 -7.05 -3.92
CA HIS A 18 2.31 -8.04 -4.98
C HIS A 18 1.51 -9.23 -4.46
N THR A 19 0.91 -9.96 -5.39
CA THR A 19 0.21 -11.20 -5.06
C THR A 19 1.21 -12.30 -4.63
N PRO A 20 0.74 -13.32 -3.90
CA PRO A 20 1.64 -14.42 -3.47
C PRO A 20 2.39 -15.10 -4.62
N ASP A 21 1.75 -15.19 -5.80
CA ASP A 21 2.38 -15.79 -6.99
C ASP A 21 3.24 -14.79 -7.77
N GLU A 22 3.33 -13.54 -7.31
CA GLU A 22 4.14 -12.48 -7.91
C GLU A 22 3.73 -12.12 -9.35
N MET A 23 2.49 -12.43 -9.73
CA MET A 23 1.99 -12.13 -11.08
C MET A 23 1.39 -10.74 -11.21
N VAL A 24 1.03 -10.12 -10.08
CA VAL A 24 0.43 -8.78 -10.04
C VAL A 24 1.19 -7.93 -9.03
N TRP A 25 1.63 -6.76 -9.46
CA TRP A 25 2.34 -5.79 -8.61
C TRP A 25 1.68 -4.43 -8.75
N VAL A 26 1.56 -3.71 -7.65
CA VAL A 26 1.04 -2.33 -7.67
C VAL A 26 1.97 -1.43 -6.87
N ARG A 27 2.28 -0.26 -7.41
CA ARG A 27 3.07 0.77 -6.74
C ARG A 27 2.24 2.02 -6.55
N VAL A 28 2.31 2.60 -5.37
CA VAL A 28 1.64 3.87 -5.04
C VAL A 28 2.59 4.79 -4.30
N LEU A 29 2.34 6.10 -4.41
CA LEU A 29 2.96 7.08 -3.51
C LEU A 29 2.21 7.10 -2.19
N GLY A 30 2.89 7.49 -1.12
CA GLY A 30 2.26 7.65 0.19
C GLY A 30 1.10 8.62 0.19
N SER A 31 1.07 9.57 -0.77
CA SER A 31 -0.06 10.47 -0.97
C SER A 31 -1.31 9.77 -1.51
N GLY A 32 -1.20 8.51 -1.96
CA GLY A 32 -2.30 7.73 -2.50
C GLY A 32 -2.32 7.63 -4.02
N ARG A 33 -1.42 8.31 -4.70
CA ARG A 33 -1.36 8.27 -6.16
C ARG A 33 -0.81 6.94 -6.65
N VAL A 34 -1.54 6.26 -7.52
CA VAL A 34 -1.07 5.02 -8.15
C VAL A 34 0.00 5.36 -9.19
N LEU A 35 1.17 4.76 -9.06
CA LEU A 35 2.29 4.98 -9.96
C LEU A 35 2.33 3.98 -11.10
N GLY A 36 1.88 2.76 -10.85
CA GLY A 36 1.89 1.74 -11.87
C GLY A 36 1.34 0.41 -11.40
N VAL A 37 0.94 -0.38 -12.37
CA VAL A 37 0.47 -1.76 -12.18
C VAL A 37 1.25 -2.62 -13.15
N GLN A 38 1.85 -3.71 -12.65
CA GLN A 38 2.56 -4.67 -13.47
C GLN A 38 1.80 -5.99 -13.45
N LEU A 39 1.50 -6.51 -14.62
CA LEU A 39 0.83 -7.80 -14.79
C LEU A 39 1.77 -8.71 -15.57
N GLU A 40 2.12 -9.85 -14.99
CA GLU A 40 2.91 -10.84 -15.72
C GLU A 40 2.02 -11.53 -16.77
N PRO A 41 2.57 -11.86 -17.95
CA PRO A 41 1.75 -12.40 -19.04
C PRO A 41 0.82 -13.54 -18.69
N PRO A 42 1.21 -14.54 -17.88
CA PRO A 42 0.30 -15.66 -17.58
C PRO A 42 -1.00 -15.23 -16.88
N VAL A 43 -0.99 -14.12 -16.14
CA VAL A 43 -2.18 -13.68 -15.41
C VAL A 43 -3.28 -13.24 -16.38
N MET A 44 -2.93 -12.84 -17.58
CA MET A 44 -3.89 -12.37 -18.59
C MET A 44 -4.85 -13.47 -19.08
N ARG A 45 -4.57 -14.72 -18.74
CA ARG A 45 -5.45 -15.86 -19.04
C ARG A 45 -6.53 -16.06 -17.97
N ARG A 46 -6.42 -15.37 -16.85
CA ARG A 46 -7.40 -15.48 -15.75
C ARG A 46 -8.62 -14.61 -16.06
N PRO A 47 -9.76 -14.94 -15.44
CA PRO A 47 -10.95 -14.09 -15.58
C PRO A 47 -10.65 -12.65 -15.14
N GLY A 48 -11.22 -11.68 -15.84
CA GLY A 48 -11.00 -10.26 -15.53
C GLY A 48 -11.35 -9.91 -14.09
N SER A 49 -12.38 -10.56 -13.51
CA SER A 49 -12.77 -10.34 -12.12
C SER A 49 -11.67 -10.78 -11.13
N GLU A 50 -10.95 -11.86 -11.43
CA GLU A 50 -9.81 -12.28 -10.60
C GLU A 50 -8.66 -11.28 -10.68
N ILE A 51 -8.36 -10.81 -11.90
CA ILE A 51 -7.31 -9.83 -12.11
C ILE A 51 -7.66 -8.54 -11.37
N ALA A 52 -8.89 -8.07 -11.49
CA ALA A 52 -9.34 -6.86 -10.81
C ALA A 52 -9.23 -7.00 -9.29
N ALA A 53 -9.65 -8.14 -8.73
CA ALA A 53 -9.56 -8.39 -7.30
C ALA A 53 -8.10 -8.39 -6.82
N ALA A 54 -7.19 -8.97 -7.61
CA ALA A 54 -5.78 -9.02 -7.29
C ALA A 54 -5.16 -7.61 -7.31
N ILE A 55 -5.48 -6.79 -8.30
CA ILE A 55 -5.01 -5.41 -8.38
C ILE A 55 -5.51 -4.62 -7.17
N GLN A 56 -6.80 -4.75 -6.84
CA GLN A 56 -7.39 -4.04 -5.71
C GLN A 56 -6.73 -4.43 -4.39
N ALA A 57 -6.52 -5.73 -4.16
CA ALA A 57 -5.89 -6.21 -2.93
C ALA A 57 -4.46 -5.68 -2.79
N CYS A 58 -3.68 -5.67 -3.87
CA CYS A 58 -2.33 -5.11 -3.87
C CYS A 58 -2.36 -3.59 -3.62
N ALA A 59 -3.26 -2.88 -4.29
CA ALA A 59 -3.39 -1.43 -4.13
C ALA A 59 -3.77 -1.07 -2.69
N ASP A 60 -4.67 -1.83 -2.07
CA ASP A 60 -5.08 -1.60 -0.69
C ASP A 60 -3.89 -1.74 0.27
N VAL A 61 -3.08 -2.77 0.12
CA VAL A 61 -1.90 -2.96 0.98
C VAL A 61 -0.91 -1.80 0.79
N ALA A 62 -0.56 -1.49 -0.44
CA ALA A 62 0.41 -0.42 -0.72
C ALA A 62 -0.09 0.93 -0.21
N TYR A 63 -1.36 1.24 -0.45
CA TYR A 63 -1.98 2.48 0.04
C TYR A 63 -1.94 2.55 1.57
N LEU A 64 -2.34 1.46 2.24
CA LEU A 64 -2.39 1.45 3.70
C LEU A 64 -1.00 1.51 4.33
N GLU A 65 0.02 0.92 3.70
CA GLU A 65 1.40 1.09 4.17
C GLU A 65 1.79 2.57 4.20
N GLY A 66 1.45 3.30 3.15
CA GLY A 66 1.71 4.73 3.08
C GLY A 66 0.93 5.52 4.12
N GLN A 67 -0.34 5.16 4.34
CA GLN A 67 -1.18 5.84 5.33
C GLN A 67 -0.72 5.60 6.75
N VAL A 68 -0.29 4.38 7.06
CA VAL A 68 0.25 4.05 8.39
C VAL A 68 1.55 4.82 8.64
N ALA A 69 2.41 4.93 7.62
CA ALA A 69 3.64 5.70 7.73
C ALA A 69 3.35 7.19 7.94
N LEU A 70 2.37 7.73 7.23
CA LEU A 70 1.95 9.13 7.38
C LEU A 70 1.39 9.39 8.78
N ARG A 71 0.56 8.48 9.28
CA ARG A 71 0.04 8.57 10.65
C ARG A 71 1.18 8.63 11.67
N ALA A 72 2.19 7.78 11.49
CA ALA A 72 3.35 7.76 12.39
C ALA A 72 4.10 9.10 12.37
N GLU A 73 4.22 9.73 11.22
CA GLU A 73 4.84 11.07 11.12
C GLU A 73 4.05 12.11 11.89
N PHE A 74 2.73 12.10 11.78
CA PHE A 74 1.88 13.02 12.53
C PHE A 74 2.02 12.79 14.03
N GLU A 75 2.05 11.53 14.48
CA GLU A 75 2.25 11.20 15.88
C GLU A 75 3.60 11.72 16.39
N GLN A 76 4.66 11.55 15.61
CA GLN A 76 6.00 12.03 15.96
C GLN A 76 6.06 13.56 16.06
N ARG A 77 5.22 14.26 15.32
CA ARG A 77 5.12 15.72 15.38
C ARG A 77 4.18 16.21 16.48
N GLY A 78 3.64 15.31 17.27
CA GLY A 78 2.79 15.66 18.41
C GLY A 78 1.33 15.91 18.05
N ALA A 79 0.85 15.41 16.92
CA ALA A 79 -0.57 15.56 16.58
C ALA A 79 -1.46 14.92 17.64
N PRO A 80 -2.56 15.61 18.06
CA PRO A 80 -3.47 15.02 19.03
C PRO A 80 -4.10 13.73 18.51
N ALA A 81 -4.27 12.76 19.40
CA ALA A 81 -4.81 11.45 19.03
C ALA A 81 -6.19 11.55 18.36
N ASP A 82 -7.05 12.44 18.83
CA ASP A 82 -8.37 12.64 18.25
C ASP A 82 -8.31 13.30 16.86
N GLY A 83 -7.26 14.07 16.58
CA GLY A 83 -7.07 14.70 15.28
C GLY A 83 -6.68 13.73 14.16
N ILE A 84 -6.13 12.58 14.52
CA ILE A 84 -5.68 11.56 13.56
C ILE A 84 -6.43 10.23 13.70
N SER A 85 -7.47 10.20 14.55
CA SER A 85 -8.23 8.96 14.79
C SER A 85 -8.91 8.40 13.54
N TRP A 86 -9.19 9.26 12.57
CA TRP A 86 -9.80 8.85 11.30
C TRP A 86 -8.82 8.14 10.36
N MET A 87 -7.53 8.25 10.61
CA MET A 87 -6.51 7.65 9.73
C MET A 87 -6.41 6.15 9.95
N PRO A 88 -6.10 5.40 8.88
CA PRO A 88 -5.91 3.96 8.99
C PRO A 88 -4.85 3.58 10.03
N THR A 89 -5.06 2.43 10.65
CA THR A 89 -4.18 1.89 11.69
C THR A 89 -3.37 0.69 11.18
N ALA A 90 -2.39 0.27 11.98
CA ALA A 90 -1.65 -0.96 11.69
C ALA A 90 -2.57 -2.18 11.58
N ALA A 91 -3.66 -2.21 12.35
CA ALA A 91 -4.64 -3.29 12.27
C ALA A 91 -5.37 -3.31 10.92
N ASP A 92 -5.68 -2.13 10.37
CA ASP A 92 -6.27 -2.04 9.03
C ASP A 92 -5.32 -2.60 7.98
N LEU A 93 -4.04 -2.26 8.09
CA LEU A 93 -3.01 -2.76 7.19
C LEU A 93 -2.88 -4.29 7.28
N GLU A 94 -2.89 -4.83 8.50
CA GLU A 94 -2.79 -6.28 8.67
C GLU A 94 -3.98 -7.01 8.08
N ARG A 95 -5.18 -6.46 8.19
CA ARG A 95 -6.36 -7.05 7.54
C ARG A 95 -6.22 -7.06 6.01
N ALA A 96 -5.70 -5.97 5.44
CA ALA A 96 -5.46 -5.90 4.01
C ALA A 96 -4.40 -6.91 3.56
N ARG A 97 -3.33 -7.05 4.35
CA ARG A 97 -2.28 -8.05 4.09
C ARG A 97 -2.83 -9.47 4.14
N ALA A 98 -3.71 -9.75 5.10
CA ALA A 98 -4.35 -11.07 5.22
C ALA A 98 -5.20 -11.39 3.98
N ARG A 99 -5.97 -10.41 3.49
CA ARG A 99 -6.75 -10.59 2.26
C ARG A 99 -5.84 -10.87 1.07
N LEU A 100 -4.74 -10.12 0.94
CA LEU A 100 -3.79 -10.33 -0.15
C LEU A 100 -3.16 -11.72 -0.08
N ARG A 101 -2.75 -12.16 1.10
CA ARG A 101 -2.16 -13.50 1.29
C ARG A 101 -3.14 -14.62 0.95
N SER A 102 -4.43 -14.37 1.02
CA SER A 102 -5.45 -15.40 0.72
C SER A 102 -5.64 -15.61 -0.78
N LEU A 103 -5.09 -14.76 -1.63
CA LEU A 103 -5.17 -14.89 -3.08
C LEU A 103 -4.15 -15.93 -3.56
N ARG A 104 -4.32 -16.34 -4.81
CA ARG A 104 -3.37 -17.29 -5.43
C ARG A 104 -1.98 -16.71 -5.48
#